data_34940b1ef4bf125411ff6007a885d3f2
#
_entry.id   34940b1ef4bf125411ff6007a885d3f2
#
_cell.length_a   1.000
_cell.length_b   1.000
_cell.length_c   1.000
_cell.angle_alpha   90.00
_cell.angle_beta   90.00
_cell.angle_gamma   90.00
#
_symmetry.space_group_name_H-M   'P 1'
#
loop_
_entity.id
_entity.type
_entity.pdbx_description
1 polymer ?
#
loop_
_entity_poly.entity_id
_entity_poly.type
_entity_poly.pdbx_seq_one_letter_code
_entity_poly.pdbx_strand_id
1 'polypeptide(L)'
;PAIKTSVEDFDDYDIVFVGYPIWYSSIATPMQTFLHNHASKLSGKRIALFATSGSSSISTSVDEARVLCSGATFTETLLLTSSTLSQMESRVSAWLETLGVSRENNYPSTSMNLKITVGNRTITATMEDNAAAKDFLSRLPLEVTLNDYNNITEKIFYPSPALTTTGVTRGCAPVPGDITIYVPWNNV
;
A
#
# COMPACT_ATOMS: atom_id res chain seq x y z
N PRO A 1 3.93 13.33 -24.74
CA PRO A 1 5.09 13.93 -24.04
C PRO A 1 6.12 12.87 -23.71
N ALA A 2 7.42 13.23 -23.71
CA ALA A 2 8.46 12.31 -23.29
C ALA A 2 8.34 12.04 -21.78
N ILE A 3 8.42 10.77 -21.37
CA ILE A 3 8.53 10.35 -19.98
C ILE A 3 9.97 9.92 -19.71
N LYS A 4 10.47 10.21 -18.51
CA LYS A 4 11.85 9.89 -18.12
C LYS A 4 11.97 8.53 -17.41
N THR A 5 10.86 8.03 -16.91
CA THR A 5 10.82 6.77 -16.16
C THR A 5 10.66 5.60 -17.10
N SER A 6 11.50 4.58 -16.99
CA SER A 6 11.33 3.27 -17.60
C SER A 6 11.11 2.22 -16.51
N VAL A 7 10.40 1.16 -16.85
CA VAL A 7 10.23 -0.05 -16.04
C VAL A 7 10.82 -1.20 -16.84
N GLU A 8 11.77 -1.92 -16.25
CA GLU A 8 12.50 -2.97 -16.96
C GLU A 8 11.95 -4.38 -16.67
N ASP A 9 11.54 -4.62 -15.43
CA ASP A 9 11.30 -5.97 -14.89
C ASP A 9 9.80 -6.36 -14.89
N PHE A 10 9.12 -6.22 -16.04
CA PHE A 10 7.70 -6.61 -16.15
C PHE A 10 7.50 -8.12 -16.02
N ASP A 11 8.51 -8.93 -16.34
CA ASP A 11 8.40 -10.39 -16.37
C ASP A 11 8.17 -10.99 -14.98
N ASP A 12 8.60 -10.30 -13.95
CA ASP A 12 8.47 -10.72 -12.54
C ASP A 12 7.06 -10.54 -11.97
N TYR A 13 6.14 -9.94 -12.74
CA TYR A 13 4.80 -9.60 -12.26
C TYR A 13 3.70 -10.24 -13.10
N ASP A 14 2.71 -10.84 -12.44
CA ASP A 14 1.51 -11.40 -13.08
C ASP A 14 0.43 -10.33 -13.34
N ILE A 15 0.41 -9.29 -12.52
CA ILE A 15 -0.54 -8.19 -12.61
C ILE A 15 0.17 -6.85 -12.51
N VAL A 16 -0.22 -5.92 -13.36
CA VAL A 16 0.31 -4.55 -13.39
C VAL A 16 -0.81 -3.58 -13.06
N PHE A 17 -0.65 -2.86 -11.96
CA PHE A 17 -1.57 -1.80 -11.57
C PHE A 17 -1.22 -0.50 -12.28
N VAL A 18 -2.18 0.09 -12.98
CA VAL A 18 -1.99 1.33 -13.71
C VAL A 18 -2.97 2.39 -13.21
N GLY A 19 -2.43 3.39 -12.53
CA GLY A 19 -3.20 4.48 -11.94
C GLY A 19 -3.04 5.79 -12.69
N TYR A 20 -4.15 6.54 -12.89
CA TYR A 20 -4.12 7.82 -13.59
C TYR A 20 -5.30 8.74 -13.22
N PRO A 21 -5.12 10.05 -13.30
CA PRO A 21 -6.24 10.97 -13.30
C PRO A 21 -6.92 10.97 -14.69
N ILE A 22 -8.25 11.06 -14.69
CA ILE A 22 -9.00 11.26 -15.95
C ILE A 22 -9.00 12.73 -16.28
N TRP A 23 -8.49 13.07 -17.47
CA TRP A 23 -8.50 14.41 -18.03
C TRP A 23 -9.38 14.44 -19.29
N TYR A 24 -10.45 15.23 -19.26
CA TYR A 24 -11.38 15.34 -20.40
C TYR A 24 -11.90 13.97 -20.88
N SER A 25 -12.27 13.11 -19.95
CA SER A 25 -12.71 11.73 -20.17
C SER A 25 -11.64 10.76 -20.71
N SER A 26 -10.39 11.18 -20.82
CA SER A 26 -9.26 10.45 -21.39
C SER A 26 -8.22 10.10 -20.31
N ILE A 27 -7.35 9.13 -20.60
CA ILE A 27 -6.17 8.85 -19.79
C ILE A 27 -5.24 10.07 -19.85
N ALA A 28 -4.72 10.50 -18.70
CA ALA A 28 -3.71 11.56 -18.66
C ALA A 28 -2.54 11.23 -19.61
N THR A 29 -2.17 12.19 -20.46
CA THR A 29 -1.22 11.99 -21.56
C THR A 29 0.11 11.33 -21.20
N PRO A 30 0.73 11.58 -20.00
CA PRO A 30 1.94 10.86 -19.61
C PRO A 30 1.70 9.35 -19.48
N MET A 31 0.53 8.94 -18.99
CA MET A 31 0.19 7.52 -18.85
C MET A 31 -0.15 6.87 -20.19
N GLN A 32 -0.77 7.61 -21.13
CA GLN A 32 -0.92 7.12 -22.51
C GLN A 32 0.45 6.81 -23.14
N THR A 33 1.41 7.71 -22.95
CA THR A 33 2.79 7.52 -23.44
C THR A 33 3.45 6.29 -22.77
N PHE A 34 3.25 6.10 -21.46
CA PHE A 34 3.76 4.94 -20.75
C PHE A 34 3.19 3.65 -21.33
N LEU A 35 1.88 3.54 -21.45
CA LEU A 35 1.21 2.36 -22.00
C LEU A 35 1.66 2.07 -23.43
N HIS A 36 1.74 3.09 -24.29
CA HIS A 36 2.22 2.94 -25.65
C HIS A 36 3.67 2.41 -25.71
N ASN A 37 4.56 2.98 -24.91
CA ASN A 37 5.99 2.60 -24.94
C ASN A 37 6.23 1.19 -24.38
N HIS A 38 5.35 0.70 -23.50
CA HIS A 38 5.51 -0.60 -22.86
C HIS A 38 4.50 -1.65 -23.33
N ALA A 39 3.73 -1.35 -24.38
CA ALA A 39 2.66 -2.24 -24.86
C ALA A 39 3.13 -3.67 -25.16
N SER A 40 4.33 -3.84 -25.72
CA SER A 40 4.91 -5.15 -25.99
C SER A 40 5.27 -5.92 -24.70
N LYS A 41 5.82 -5.23 -23.70
CA LYS A 41 6.16 -5.80 -22.39
C LYS A 41 4.92 -6.15 -21.55
N LEU A 42 3.82 -5.44 -21.80
CA LEU A 42 2.52 -5.67 -21.13
C LEU A 42 1.69 -6.76 -21.82
N SER A 43 2.11 -7.24 -22.99
CA SER A 43 1.42 -8.33 -23.68
C SER A 43 1.42 -9.61 -22.84
N GLY A 44 0.25 -10.25 -22.71
CA GLY A 44 0.03 -11.43 -21.88
C GLY A 44 -0.14 -11.13 -20.37
N LYS A 45 0.11 -9.91 -19.92
CA LYS A 45 -0.05 -9.52 -18.53
C LYS A 45 -1.50 -9.14 -18.21
N ARG A 46 -1.88 -9.28 -16.95
CA ARG A 46 -3.11 -8.72 -16.42
C ARG A 46 -2.89 -7.25 -16.06
N ILE A 47 -3.75 -6.36 -16.55
CA ILE A 47 -3.72 -4.93 -16.22
C ILE A 47 -4.93 -4.57 -15.39
N ALA A 48 -4.69 -4.04 -14.20
CA ALA A 48 -5.69 -3.51 -13.29
C ALA A 48 -5.66 -1.98 -13.33
N LEU A 49 -6.67 -1.37 -13.96
CA LEU A 49 -6.77 0.08 -14.08
C LEU A 49 -7.49 0.68 -12.87
N PHE A 50 -6.92 1.73 -12.31
CA PHE A 50 -7.63 2.56 -11.34
C PHE A 50 -7.46 4.04 -11.68
N ALA A 51 -8.52 4.80 -11.52
CA ALA A 51 -8.51 6.19 -11.90
C ALA A 51 -9.17 7.09 -10.86
N THR A 52 -8.73 8.35 -10.84
CA THR A 52 -9.38 9.43 -10.11
C THR A 52 -10.04 10.40 -11.08
N SER A 53 -11.21 10.91 -10.70
CA SER A 53 -11.95 11.90 -11.49
C SER A 53 -12.76 12.81 -10.58
N GLY A 54 -13.04 14.03 -11.02
CA GLY A 54 -14.05 14.86 -10.40
C GLY A 54 -15.45 14.24 -10.52
N SER A 55 -15.85 13.90 -11.76
CA SER A 55 -17.18 13.35 -12.07
C SER A 55 -17.22 12.52 -13.37
N SER A 56 -16.14 12.46 -14.15
CA SER A 56 -16.12 11.71 -15.41
C SER A 56 -16.13 10.20 -15.18
N SER A 57 -16.79 9.48 -16.09
CA SER A 57 -16.74 8.02 -16.15
C SER A 57 -15.35 7.51 -16.56
N ILE A 58 -15.01 6.29 -16.14
CA ILE A 58 -13.76 5.61 -16.52
C ILE A 58 -13.84 4.92 -17.89
N SER A 59 -15.02 4.73 -18.47
CA SER A 59 -15.25 3.88 -19.64
C SER A 59 -14.37 4.23 -20.83
N THR A 60 -14.37 5.51 -21.25
CA THR A 60 -13.58 5.96 -22.40
C THR A 60 -12.08 5.72 -22.20
N SER A 61 -11.56 6.02 -21.00
CA SER A 61 -10.15 5.81 -20.70
C SER A 61 -9.77 4.33 -20.64
N VAL A 62 -10.67 3.46 -20.23
CA VAL A 62 -10.47 2.00 -20.30
C VAL A 62 -10.39 1.51 -21.74
N ASP A 63 -11.26 2.01 -22.62
CA ASP A 63 -11.23 1.64 -24.03
C ASP A 63 -9.95 2.13 -24.72
N GLU A 64 -9.46 3.33 -24.38
CA GLU A 64 -8.16 3.83 -24.82
C GLU A 64 -7.00 2.92 -24.37
N ALA A 65 -7.00 2.49 -23.10
CA ALA A 65 -5.98 1.57 -22.59
C ALA A 65 -6.00 0.23 -23.34
N ARG A 66 -7.18 -0.31 -23.64
CA ARG A 66 -7.33 -1.55 -24.40
C ARG A 66 -6.78 -1.42 -25.83
N VAL A 67 -6.96 -0.27 -26.46
CA VAL A 67 -6.39 0.00 -27.79
C VAL A 67 -4.86 0.09 -27.70
N LEU A 68 -4.33 0.78 -26.69
CA LEU A 68 -2.87 0.96 -26.50
C LEU A 68 -2.15 -0.35 -26.16
N CYS A 69 -2.79 -1.23 -25.42
CA CYS A 69 -2.21 -2.49 -24.93
C CYS A 69 -3.09 -3.69 -25.31
N SER A 70 -3.38 -3.84 -26.61
CA SER A 70 -4.31 -4.86 -27.14
C SER A 70 -3.88 -6.31 -26.84
N GLY A 71 -2.62 -6.56 -26.52
CA GLY A 71 -2.11 -7.87 -26.10
C GLY A 71 -2.27 -8.19 -24.61
N ALA A 72 -2.74 -7.26 -23.81
CA ALA A 72 -2.92 -7.44 -22.37
C ALA A 72 -4.35 -7.88 -22.03
N THR A 73 -4.52 -8.49 -20.85
CA THR A 73 -5.83 -8.82 -20.28
C THR A 73 -6.22 -7.75 -19.24
N PHE A 74 -7.33 -7.05 -19.47
CA PHE A 74 -7.82 -6.05 -18.54
C PHE A 74 -8.77 -6.67 -17.52
N THR A 75 -8.52 -6.38 -16.25
CA THR A 75 -9.35 -6.84 -15.13
C THR A 75 -10.45 -5.82 -14.79
N GLU A 76 -11.19 -6.07 -13.71
CA GLU A 76 -12.10 -5.08 -13.13
C GLU A 76 -11.38 -3.77 -12.82
N THR A 77 -12.06 -2.65 -13.02
CA THR A 77 -11.49 -1.31 -12.88
C THR A 77 -12.01 -0.61 -11.63
N LEU A 78 -11.21 0.29 -11.07
CA LEU A 78 -11.62 1.12 -9.94
C LEU A 78 -11.68 2.60 -10.35
N LEU A 79 -12.83 3.24 -10.15
CA LEU A 79 -12.97 4.69 -10.25
C LEU A 79 -13.24 5.28 -8.87
N LEU A 80 -12.42 6.26 -8.50
CA LEU A 80 -12.60 7.09 -7.31
C LEU A 80 -12.94 8.50 -7.76
N THR A 81 -14.08 9.01 -7.28
CA THR A 81 -14.55 10.37 -7.56
C THR A 81 -14.62 11.18 -6.27
N SER A 82 -14.79 12.48 -6.39
CA SER A 82 -14.96 13.35 -5.22
C SER A 82 -16.11 12.89 -4.30
N SER A 83 -17.17 12.31 -4.87
CA SER A 83 -18.32 11.79 -4.10
C SER A 83 -18.06 10.45 -3.43
N THR A 84 -17.05 9.69 -3.86
CA THR A 84 -16.72 8.36 -3.31
C THR A 84 -15.49 8.36 -2.43
N LEU A 85 -14.87 9.50 -2.22
CA LEU A 85 -13.60 9.62 -1.49
C LEU A 85 -13.71 9.14 -0.04
N SER A 86 -14.83 9.40 0.63
CA SER A 86 -15.11 8.92 2.00
C SER A 86 -15.21 7.38 2.12
N GLN A 87 -15.38 6.69 1.00
CA GLN A 87 -15.48 5.23 0.91
C GLN A 87 -14.23 4.61 0.25
N MET A 88 -13.15 5.37 0.10
CA MET A 88 -11.97 4.95 -0.67
C MET A 88 -11.42 3.61 -0.19
N GLU A 89 -11.21 3.44 1.10
CA GLU A 89 -10.62 2.21 1.66
C GLU A 89 -11.47 0.98 1.37
N SER A 90 -12.78 1.04 1.63
CA SER A 90 -13.69 -0.07 1.38
C SER A 90 -13.80 -0.41 -0.10
N ARG A 91 -13.79 0.60 -0.98
CA ARG A 91 -13.85 0.39 -2.44
C ARG A 91 -12.56 -0.21 -2.98
N VAL A 92 -11.41 0.24 -2.49
CA VAL A 92 -10.10 -0.34 -2.86
C VAL A 92 -10.02 -1.78 -2.38
N SER A 93 -10.39 -2.06 -1.13
CA SER A 93 -10.37 -3.43 -0.58
C SER A 93 -11.27 -4.37 -1.38
N ALA A 94 -12.52 -3.98 -1.65
CA ALA A 94 -13.44 -4.77 -2.45
C ALA A 94 -12.92 -4.99 -3.88
N TRP A 95 -12.29 -3.98 -4.49
CA TRP A 95 -11.71 -4.11 -5.81
C TRP A 95 -10.53 -5.10 -5.82
N LEU A 96 -9.61 -5.02 -4.85
CA LEU A 96 -8.49 -5.96 -4.74
C LEU A 96 -8.97 -7.40 -4.56
N GLU A 97 -10.05 -7.63 -3.82
CA GLU A 97 -10.68 -8.94 -3.68
C GLU A 97 -11.16 -9.48 -5.03
N THR A 98 -11.79 -8.65 -5.87
CA THR A 98 -12.23 -9.07 -7.22
C THR A 98 -11.08 -9.46 -8.14
N LEU A 99 -9.89 -8.91 -7.92
CA LEU A 99 -8.69 -9.23 -8.67
C LEU A 99 -8.01 -10.53 -8.19
N GLY A 100 -8.47 -11.11 -7.09
CA GLY A 100 -7.79 -12.21 -6.40
C GLY A 100 -6.49 -11.76 -5.74
N VAL A 101 -6.34 -10.45 -5.56
CA VAL A 101 -5.27 -9.84 -4.79
C VAL A 101 -5.84 -9.54 -3.41
N SER A 102 -6.06 -10.58 -2.63
CA SER A 102 -6.30 -10.41 -1.22
C SER A 102 -5.00 -9.89 -0.58
N ARG A 103 -5.13 -9.13 0.48
CA ARG A 103 -4.05 -9.04 1.47
C ARG A 103 -3.89 -10.44 2.08
N GLU A 104 -3.45 -11.40 1.28
CA GLU A 104 -2.74 -12.50 1.88
C GLU A 104 -1.46 -11.86 2.43
N ASN A 105 -1.46 -11.67 3.74
CA ASN A 105 -0.23 -11.68 4.50
C ASN A 105 0.40 -13.06 4.24
N ASN A 106 0.94 -13.27 3.03
CA ASN A 106 1.76 -14.40 2.66
C ASN A 106 3.19 -14.20 3.22
N TYR A 107 3.22 -13.70 4.44
CA TYR A 107 4.26 -14.09 5.36
C TYR A 107 3.77 -15.41 5.96
N PRO A 108 4.60 -16.48 5.96
CA PRO A 108 4.28 -17.65 6.76
C PRO A 108 4.00 -17.12 8.17
N SER A 109 2.73 -17.10 8.54
CA SER A 109 2.30 -16.57 9.83
C SER A 109 2.67 -17.57 10.91
N THR A 110 3.91 -17.53 11.32
CA THR A 110 4.16 -17.60 12.75
C THR A 110 3.54 -16.30 13.28
N SER A 111 2.26 -16.35 13.65
CA SER A 111 1.57 -15.19 14.19
C SER A 111 2.32 -14.76 15.44
N MET A 112 3.20 -13.79 15.29
CA MET A 112 3.95 -13.24 16.41
C MET A 112 3.00 -12.32 17.16
N ASN A 113 2.25 -12.90 18.10
CA ASN A 113 1.29 -12.16 18.90
C ASN A 113 2.01 -11.51 20.09
N LEU A 114 1.81 -10.22 20.24
CA LEU A 114 2.25 -9.43 21.37
C LEU A 114 1.08 -9.21 22.33
N LYS A 115 1.28 -9.56 23.60
CA LYS A 115 0.34 -9.24 24.67
C LYS A 115 0.79 -7.97 25.36
N ILE A 116 -0.07 -6.94 25.36
CA ILE A 116 0.20 -5.64 25.98
C ILE A 116 -0.77 -5.47 27.16
N THR A 117 -0.23 -5.17 28.34
CA THR A 117 -1.04 -4.92 29.53
C THR A 117 -0.84 -3.48 30.00
N VAL A 118 -1.93 -2.75 30.17
CA VAL A 118 -1.95 -1.38 30.70
C VAL A 118 -2.92 -1.35 31.88
N GLY A 119 -2.37 -1.23 33.08
CA GLY A 119 -3.16 -1.35 34.30
C GLY A 119 -3.82 -2.73 34.39
N ASN A 120 -5.15 -2.77 34.43
CA ASN A 120 -5.93 -4.00 34.47
C ASN A 120 -6.49 -4.46 33.11
N ARG A 121 -6.08 -3.82 32.03
CA ARG A 121 -6.53 -4.14 30.66
C ARG A 121 -5.42 -4.82 29.89
N THR A 122 -5.81 -5.81 29.09
CA THR A 122 -4.91 -6.53 28.20
C THR A 122 -5.48 -6.45 26.79
N ILE A 123 -4.59 -6.15 25.85
CA ILE A 123 -4.86 -6.20 24.41
C ILE A 123 -3.86 -7.13 23.73
N THR A 124 -4.21 -7.65 22.57
CA THR A 124 -3.31 -8.45 21.73
C THR A 124 -3.06 -7.67 20.44
N ALA A 125 -1.79 -7.57 20.08
CA ALA A 125 -1.35 -7.03 18.80
C ALA A 125 -0.70 -8.14 17.96
N THR A 126 -0.84 -8.07 16.65
CA THR A 126 -0.12 -8.94 15.72
C THR A 126 1.08 -8.17 15.20
N MET A 127 2.26 -8.77 15.29
CA MET A 127 3.50 -8.19 14.80
C MET A 127 3.73 -8.57 13.34
N GLU A 128 4.28 -7.65 12.55
CA GLU A 128 4.77 -7.97 11.22
C GLU A 128 6.01 -8.88 11.29
N ASP A 129 6.18 -9.76 10.30
CA ASP A 129 7.38 -10.58 10.18
C ASP A 129 8.53 -9.81 9.53
N ASN A 130 9.15 -8.90 10.28
CA ASN A 130 10.29 -8.13 9.85
C ASN A 130 11.39 -8.06 10.93
N ALA A 131 12.54 -7.53 10.56
CA ALA A 131 13.70 -7.49 11.47
C ALA A 131 13.44 -6.64 12.72
N ALA A 132 12.69 -5.54 12.60
CA ALA A 132 12.37 -4.68 13.73
C ALA A 132 11.43 -5.35 14.72
N ALA A 133 10.40 -6.03 14.22
CA ALA A 133 9.47 -6.79 15.06
C ALA A 133 10.18 -7.96 15.79
N LYS A 134 11.05 -8.68 15.08
CA LYS A 134 11.85 -9.77 15.69
C LYS A 134 12.78 -9.24 16.79
N ASP A 135 13.46 -8.13 16.53
CA ASP A 135 14.31 -7.48 17.54
C ASP A 135 13.47 -7.04 18.75
N PHE A 136 12.33 -6.40 18.53
CA PHE A 136 11.42 -6.01 19.62
C PHE A 136 10.97 -7.22 20.45
N LEU A 137 10.52 -8.28 19.80
CA LEU A 137 10.08 -9.51 20.47
C LEU A 137 11.18 -10.20 21.24
N SER A 138 12.45 -10.12 20.78
CA SER A 138 13.59 -10.70 21.48
C SER A 138 13.89 -10.03 22.83
N ARG A 139 13.35 -8.83 23.06
CA ARG A 139 13.53 -8.04 24.29
C ARG A 139 12.43 -8.26 25.32
N LEU A 140 11.44 -9.09 25.01
CA LEU A 140 10.33 -9.36 25.93
C LEU A 140 10.74 -10.33 27.05
N PRO A 141 10.14 -10.23 28.26
CA PRO A 141 9.14 -9.23 28.63
C PRO A 141 9.74 -7.84 28.82
N LEU A 142 9.02 -6.81 28.40
CA LEU A 142 9.46 -5.42 28.46
C LEU A 142 8.41 -4.59 29.21
N GLU A 143 8.86 -3.85 30.23
CA GLU A 143 8.03 -2.84 30.89
C GLU A 143 8.51 -1.46 30.48
N VAL A 144 7.60 -0.63 29.96
CA VAL A 144 7.92 0.71 29.46
C VAL A 144 6.96 1.75 30.03
N THR A 145 7.48 2.95 30.23
CA THR A 145 6.64 4.12 30.49
C THR A 145 6.46 4.88 29.19
N LEU A 146 5.21 5.04 28.78
CA LEU A 146 4.89 5.84 27.60
C LEU A 146 4.82 7.32 27.99
N ASN A 147 5.46 8.16 27.21
CA ASN A 147 5.45 9.61 27.38
C ASN A 147 4.55 10.23 26.33
N ASP A 148 3.85 11.30 26.71
CA ASP A 148 3.09 12.10 25.75
C ASP A 148 4.05 12.92 24.88
N TYR A 149 3.96 12.74 23.57
CA TYR A 149 4.62 13.63 22.63
C TYR A 149 3.78 14.91 22.49
N ASN A 150 4.35 16.03 22.91
CA ASN A 150 3.70 17.36 22.90
C ASN A 150 2.34 17.44 23.63
N ASN A 151 2.05 16.55 24.55
CA ASN A 151 0.77 16.47 25.29
C ASN A 151 -0.48 16.37 24.43
N ILE A 152 -0.36 15.82 23.19
CA ILE A 152 -1.48 15.85 22.25
C ILE A 152 -2.07 14.46 21.99
N THR A 153 -1.36 13.58 21.28
CA THR A 153 -2.03 12.38 20.74
C THR A 153 -1.17 11.12 20.77
N GLU A 154 0.15 11.27 20.70
CA GLU A 154 1.05 10.14 20.58
C GLU A 154 1.62 9.73 21.95
N LYS A 155 1.63 8.44 22.21
CA LYS A 155 2.27 7.83 23.37
C LYS A 155 3.53 7.15 22.85
N ILE A 156 4.70 7.62 23.27
CA ILE A 156 5.97 7.15 22.75
C ILE A 156 6.89 6.66 23.86
N PHE A 157 7.79 5.73 23.51
CA PHE A 157 8.98 5.41 24.29
C PHE A 157 10.19 5.24 23.38
N TYR A 158 11.39 5.28 23.97
CA TYR A 158 12.65 5.14 23.25
C TYR A 158 13.31 3.82 23.61
N PRO A 159 13.29 2.80 22.72
CA PRO A 159 13.99 1.55 22.97
C PRO A 159 15.49 1.77 23.04
N SER A 160 16.13 1.17 24.04
CA SER A 160 17.58 1.23 24.22
C SER A 160 18.16 -0.19 24.35
N PRO A 161 19.05 -0.59 23.43
CA PRO A 161 19.46 0.12 22.19
C PRO A 161 18.31 0.34 21.22
N ALA A 162 18.52 1.20 20.20
CA ALA A 162 17.55 1.39 19.13
C ALA A 162 17.19 0.07 18.45
N LEU A 163 15.95 -0.04 17.94
CA LEU A 163 15.52 -1.25 17.22
C LEU A 163 16.23 -1.34 15.85
N THR A 164 16.49 -2.57 15.44
CA THR A 164 17.04 -2.87 14.12
C THR A 164 16.01 -2.54 13.04
N THR A 165 16.37 -1.66 12.11
CA THR A 165 15.51 -1.29 10.96
C THR A 165 16.14 -1.63 9.61
N THR A 166 17.27 -2.33 9.60
CA THR A 166 17.93 -2.76 8.37
C THR A 166 17.07 -3.79 7.63
N GLY A 167 16.82 -3.54 6.34
CA GLY A 167 16.00 -4.41 5.50
C GLY A 167 14.48 -4.30 5.75
N VAL A 168 14.04 -3.36 6.59
CA VAL A 168 12.62 -3.09 6.80
C VAL A 168 12.13 -2.08 5.76
N THR A 169 10.99 -2.37 5.13
CA THR A 169 10.34 -1.43 4.22
C THR A 169 9.98 -0.15 4.97
N ARG A 170 10.38 0.98 4.42
CA ARG A 170 10.15 2.29 5.02
C ARG A 170 8.86 2.91 4.51
N GLY A 171 8.21 3.64 5.41
CA GLY A 171 6.99 4.38 5.11
C GLY A 171 5.75 3.50 5.21
N CYS A 172 4.83 3.95 6.05
CA CYS A 172 3.48 3.41 6.17
C CYS A 172 2.52 4.60 6.32
N ALA A 173 1.25 4.34 6.08
CA ALA A 173 0.15 5.23 6.46
C ALA A 173 -0.49 4.64 7.73
N PRO A 174 -0.06 5.06 8.94
CA PRO A 174 -0.54 4.46 10.18
C PRO A 174 -2.03 4.76 10.37
N VAL A 175 -2.73 3.79 10.93
CA VAL A 175 -4.13 3.91 11.33
C VAL A 175 -4.26 3.77 12.84
N PRO A 176 -5.36 4.21 13.45
CA PRO A 176 -5.59 4.04 14.88
C PRO A 176 -5.47 2.57 15.30
N GLY A 177 -4.59 2.30 16.25
CA GLY A 177 -4.27 0.94 16.72
C GLY A 177 -2.93 0.40 16.25
N ASP A 178 -2.29 1.02 15.27
CA ASP A 178 -0.94 0.64 14.85
C ASP A 178 0.12 1.05 15.88
N ILE A 179 1.12 0.18 16.02
CA ILE A 179 2.36 0.46 16.76
C ILE A 179 3.47 0.58 15.72
N THR A 180 4.05 1.75 15.61
CA THR A 180 5.02 2.06 14.55
C THR A 180 6.34 2.56 15.11
N ILE A 181 7.40 2.46 14.30
CA ILE A 181 8.71 3.00 14.63
C ILE A 181 8.94 4.26 13.81
N TYR A 182 9.16 5.39 14.49
CA TYR A 182 9.62 6.60 13.83
C TYR A 182 11.15 6.62 13.78
N VAL A 183 11.69 6.14 12.67
CA VAL A 183 13.13 5.88 12.48
C VAL A 183 14.03 7.09 12.76
N PRO A 184 13.69 8.35 12.39
CA PRO A 184 14.55 9.49 12.65
C PRO A 184 14.89 9.72 14.13
N TRP A 185 14.00 9.33 15.03
CA TRP A 185 14.18 9.49 16.48
C TRP A 185 14.30 8.16 17.23
N ASN A 186 14.16 7.03 16.53
CA ASN A 186 14.17 5.69 17.10
C ASN A 186 13.17 5.51 18.26
N ASN A 187 11.99 6.13 18.14
CA ASN A 187 10.89 5.92 19.08
C ASN A 187 9.84 4.97 18.51
N VAL A 188 9.08 4.37 19.43
CA VAL A 188 7.94 3.50 19.16
C VAL A 188 6.72 4.10 19.81
#